data_1ad43f497329efa5c2c51f9dafc3ea1b
#
_entry.id   1ad43f497329efa5c2c51f9dafc3ea1b
#
_cell.length_a   1.000
_cell.length_b   1.000
_cell.length_c   1.000
_cell.angle_alpha   90.00
_cell.angle_beta   90.00
_cell.angle_gamma   90.00
#
_symmetry.space_group_name_H-M   'P 1'
#
loop_
_entity.id
_entity.type
_entity.pdbx_description
1 polymer ?
#
loop_
_entity_poly.entity_id
_entity_poly.type
_entity_poly.pdbx_seq_one_letter_code
_entity_poly.pdbx_strand_id
1 'polypeptide(L)'
;MYRIISIIVAFMCMLGGCGTVKTYSDTGLSSEGHGWGFVRKKGDAPDIPKEQVELLRKYNGEYLSQKDEKNLYLTFDEGYENGFTPVILDVLKKTDTPAAFFVTGPYLKGQEEIIKRMIEEGHIIGNHTVNHLNLPKQSPETVENEIVALNTMCEEMYGYKMTYMRPPEGELSEKTLDISNSLGMRNIMWSFAYKDWDINAQKGADYAYQSVMPYLHNGCVILLHAVSSDNASALERIINDAKAQGYTFKSLDEL
;
A
#
# COMPACT_ATOMS: atom_id res chain seq x y z
N MET A 1 16.76 -58.24 -45.56
CA MET A 1 17.22 -56.86 -45.88
C MET A 1 16.08 -55.94 -45.43
N TYR A 2 16.08 -55.57 -44.14
CA TYR A 2 15.09 -54.66 -43.53
C TYR A 2 15.72 -53.29 -43.33
N ARG A 3 15.18 -52.26 -43.98
CA ARG A 3 15.56 -50.86 -43.81
C ARG A 3 14.81 -50.28 -42.60
N ILE A 4 15.56 -49.89 -41.58
CA ILE A 4 15.05 -49.14 -40.44
C ILE A 4 14.97 -47.67 -40.87
N ILE A 5 13.74 -47.13 -40.88
CA ILE A 5 13.49 -45.70 -41.08
C ILE A 5 13.53 -45.04 -39.70
N SER A 6 14.59 -44.26 -39.42
CA SER A 6 14.69 -43.42 -38.26
C SER A 6 13.85 -42.17 -38.48
N ILE A 7 12.78 -42.03 -37.70
CA ILE A 7 12.00 -40.79 -37.62
C ILE A 7 12.69 -39.86 -36.62
N ILE A 8 13.30 -38.79 -37.12
CA ILE A 8 13.82 -37.69 -36.30
C ILE A 8 12.59 -36.83 -35.93
N VAL A 9 12.18 -36.87 -34.65
CA VAL A 9 11.23 -35.91 -34.08
C VAL A 9 12.01 -34.66 -33.71
N ALA A 10 11.87 -33.62 -34.52
CA ALA A 10 12.41 -32.30 -34.21
C ALA A 10 11.55 -31.69 -33.08
N PHE A 11 12.15 -31.59 -31.87
CA PHE A 11 11.59 -30.84 -30.75
C PHE A 11 11.78 -29.35 -31.01
N MET A 12 10.71 -28.71 -31.46
CA MET A 12 10.68 -27.27 -31.68
C MET A 12 10.56 -26.58 -30.30
N CYS A 13 11.69 -26.20 -29.69
CA CYS A 13 11.70 -25.32 -28.54
C CYS A 13 11.11 -23.98 -28.97
N MET A 14 9.87 -23.71 -28.55
CA MET A 14 9.35 -22.35 -28.55
C MET A 14 10.16 -21.54 -27.55
N LEU A 15 10.98 -20.64 -28.06
CA LEU A 15 11.66 -19.59 -27.30
C LEU A 15 10.59 -18.64 -26.78
N GLY A 16 10.10 -18.91 -25.57
CA GLY A 16 9.41 -17.92 -24.77
C GLY A 16 10.38 -16.76 -24.57
N GLY A 17 9.99 -15.57 -25.00
CA GLY A 17 10.81 -14.37 -24.85
C GLY A 17 11.14 -14.15 -23.37
N CYS A 18 12.40 -14.41 -23.02
CA CYS A 18 12.99 -13.97 -21.76
C CYS A 18 13.08 -12.45 -21.87
N GLY A 19 12.07 -11.77 -21.34
CA GLY A 19 12.15 -10.34 -21.12
C GLY A 19 13.34 -10.09 -20.21
N THR A 20 14.35 -9.38 -20.72
CA THR A 20 15.48 -8.92 -19.92
C THR A 20 14.93 -8.02 -18.83
N VAL A 21 14.90 -8.51 -17.60
CA VAL A 21 14.67 -7.69 -16.41
C VAL A 21 15.79 -6.64 -16.45
N LYS A 22 15.44 -5.38 -16.64
CA LYS A 22 16.39 -4.27 -16.50
C LYS A 22 16.78 -4.23 -15.04
N THR A 23 17.93 -4.72 -14.68
CA THR A 23 18.50 -4.54 -13.35
C THR A 23 18.75 -3.06 -13.11
N TYR A 24 18.31 -2.58 -11.96
CA TYR A 24 18.57 -1.21 -11.52
C TYR A 24 20.09 -0.98 -11.47
N SER A 25 20.59 0.02 -12.22
CA SER A 25 21.98 0.44 -12.13
C SER A 25 22.15 1.40 -10.97
N ASP A 26 23.13 1.16 -10.08
CA ASP A 26 23.41 2.06 -8.97
C ASP A 26 23.72 3.47 -9.50
N THR A 27 22.84 4.41 -9.21
CA THR A 27 22.90 5.80 -9.68
C THR A 27 23.72 6.71 -8.77
N GLY A 28 24.29 6.18 -7.68
CA GLY A 28 24.97 6.96 -6.65
C GLY A 28 24.06 7.79 -5.76
N LEU A 29 22.73 7.55 -5.81
CA LEU A 29 21.75 8.22 -4.96
C LEU A 29 21.89 7.81 -3.50
N SER A 30 21.49 8.71 -2.59
CA SER A 30 21.58 8.47 -1.16
C SER A 30 20.74 7.28 -0.71
N SER A 31 21.37 6.40 0.09
CA SER A 31 20.71 5.31 0.83
C SER A 31 20.35 5.73 2.26
N GLU A 32 20.63 6.98 2.66
CA GLU A 32 20.28 7.48 3.99
C GLU A 32 18.78 7.37 4.20
N GLY A 33 18.40 6.58 5.20
CA GLY A 33 16.99 6.34 5.54
C GLY A 33 16.41 7.47 6.36
N HIS A 34 15.18 7.85 6.05
CA HIS A 34 14.41 8.83 6.78
C HIS A 34 13.04 8.24 7.11
N GLY A 35 12.71 8.20 8.41
CA GLY A 35 11.35 7.84 8.83
C GLY A 35 10.35 8.94 8.49
N TRP A 36 9.17 8.56 8.00
CA TRP A 36 8.08 9.49 7.70
C TRP A 36 7.46 10.04 9.00
N GLY A 37 8.10 11.08 9.53
CA GLY A 37 7.66 11.74 10.75
C GLY A 37 6.73 12.94 10.48
N PHE A 38 5.71 13.10 11.32
CA PHE A 38 4.79 14.22 11.20
C PHE A 38 4.24 14.66 12.56
N VAL A 39 3.91 15.94 12.68
CA VAL A 39 3.25 16.51 13.86
C VAL A 39 1.79 16.78 13.52
N ARG A 40 0.89 16.04 14.15
CA ARG A 40 -0.56 16.16 13.91
C ARG A 40 -1.11 17.49 14.38
N LYS A 41 -2.00 18.06 13.58
CA LYS A 41 -2.80 19.25 13.91
C LYS A 41 -4.28 18.90 13.84
N LYS A 42 -5.07 19.46 14.77
CA LYS A 42 -6.52 19.24 14.76
C LYS A 42 -7.16 20.03 13.63
N GLY A 43 -7.88 19.32 12.76
CA GLY A 43 -8.62 19.92 11.64
C GLY A 43 -7.75 20.53 10.54
N ASP A 44 -6.44 20.28 10.55
CA ASP A 44 -5.50 20.85 9.60
C ASP A 44 -4.43 19.82 9.20
N ALA A 45 -3.79 20.04 8.04
CA ALA A 45 -2.70 19.21 7.56
C ALA A 45 -1.53 19.21 8.57
N PRO A 46 -0.84 18.07 8.76
CA PRO A 46 0.26 17.96 9.71
C PRO A 46 1.48 18.75 9.25
N ASP A 47 2.34 19.09 10.20
CA ASP A 47 3.71 19.54 9.86
C ASP A 47 4.57 18.32 9.52
N ILE A 48 5.13 18.35 8.32
CA ILE A 48 6.10 17.37 7.83
C ILE A 48 7.35 18.14 7.38
N PRO A 49 8.58 17.66 7.62
CA PRO A 49 9.79 18.30 7.12
C PRO A 49 9.69 18.52 5.60
N LYS A 50 9.93 19.75 5.17
CA LYS A 50 9.75 20.19 3.79
C LYS A 50 10.59 19.36 2.81
N GLU A 51 11.82 19.06 3.20
CA GLU A 51 12.76 18.24 2.45
C GLU A 51 12.26 16.81 2.20
N GLN A 52 11.53 16.22 3.15
CA GLN A 52 10.93 14.90 2.97
C GLN A 52 9.77 14.94 1.98
N VAL A 53 8.95 15.99 2.03
CA VAL A 53 7.85 16.20 1.09
C VAL A 53 8.39 16.43 -0.33
N GLU A 54 9.41 17.27 -0.47
CA GLU A 54 10.05 17.55 -1.75
C GLU A 54 10.69 16.28 -2.34
N LEU A 55 11.37 15.49 -1.49
CA LEU A 55 11.96 14.22 -1.89
C LEU A 55 10.89 13.22 -2.37
N LEU A 56 9.82 13.02 -1.61
CA LEU A 56 8.72 12.13 -1.97
C LEU A 56 8.12 12.52 -3.33
N ARG A 57 7.82 13.81 -3.53
CA ARG A 57 7.20 14.33 -4.75
C ARG A 57 8.13 14.31 -5.96
N LYS A 58 9.44 14.47 -5.76
CA LYS A 58 10.45 14.30 -6.82
C LYS A 58 10.33 12.95 -7.52
N TYR A 59 9.92 11.92 -6.79
CA TYR A 59 9.73 10.55 -7.28
C TYR A 59 8.25 10.15 -7.40
N ASN A 60 7.38 11.11 -7.77
CA ASN A 60 5.95 10.89 -8.02
C ASN A 60 5.17 10.33 -6.81
N GLY A 61 5.70 10.44 -5.61
CA GLY A 61 4.99 10.04 -4.40
C GLY A 61 4.06 11.13 -3.87
N GLU A 62 3.11 10.73 -3.03
CA GLU A 62 2.16 11.68 -2.41
C GLU A 62 1.75 11.19 -1.00
N TYR A 63 1.27 12.12 -0.16
CA TYR A 63 0.81 11.85 1.20
C TYR A 63 -0.46 12.64 1.57
N LEU A 64 -0.84 13.57 0.73
CA LEU A 64 -1.93 14.51 0.95
C LEU A 64 -2.39 15.03 -0.41
N SER A 65 -3.69 15.06 -0.66
CA SER A 65 -4.20 15.72 -1.86
C SER A 65 -3.87 17.21 -1.85
N GLN A 66 -3.41 17.70 -3.00
CA GLN A 66 -3.07 19.12 -3.17
C GLN A 66 -4.30 19.99 -3.52
N LYS A 67 -5.45 19.35 -3.70
CA LYS A 67 -6.72 20.05 -3.89
C LYS A 67 -7.28 20.42 -2.51
N ASP A 68 -7.67 21.67 -2.35
CA ASP A 68 -8.33 22.13 -1.12
C ASP A 68 -9.82 21.71 -1.12
N GLU A 69 -10.05 20.42 -1.06
CA GLU A 69 -11.37 19.78 -1.07
C GLU A 69 -11.51 18.87 0.15
N LYS A 70 -12.72 18.75 0.67
CA LYS A 70 -13.04 17.84 1.77
C LYS A 70 -13.03 16.37 1.34
N ASN A 71 -11.92 15.95 0.70
CA ASN A 71 -11.70 14.57 0.31
C ASN A 71 -10.84 13.85 1.35
N LEU A 72 -11.17 12.58 1.61
CA LEU A 72 -10.43 11.67 2.48
C LEU A 72 -10.06 10.42 1.68
N TYR A 73 -8.87 9.91 1.89
CA TYR A 73 -8.34 8.71 1.25
C TYR A 73 -8.03 7.69 2.35
N LEU A 74 -8.86 6.66 2.46
CA LEU A 74 -8.74 5.66 3.50
C LEU A 74 -7.78 4.56 3.05
N THR A 75 -6.77 4.28 3.86
CA THR A 75 -5.76 3.27 3.55
C THR A 75 -5.46 2.38 4.75
N PHE A 76 -5.14 1.11 4.47
CA PHE A 76 -4.77 0.11 5.47
C PHE A 76 -3.44 -0.53 5.10
N ASP A 77 -2.57 -0.77 6.08
CA ASP A 77 -1.38 -1.61 5.94
C ASP A 77 -1.66 -3.00 6.52
N GLU A 78 -1.43 -4.04 5.71
CA GLU A 78 -1.81 -5.43 5.96
C GLU A 78 -0.58 -6.34 6.00
N GLY A 79 -0.06 -6.59 7.20
CA GLY A 79 1.03 -7.53 7.42
C GLY A 79 0.56 -8.95 7.72
N TYR A 80 -0.52 -9.09 8.48
CA TYR A 80 -1.17 -10.35 8.86
C TYR A 80 -2.64 -10.11 9.20
N GLU A 81 -3.46 -11.16 9.12
CA GLU A 81 -4.90 -11.11 9.46
C GLU A 81 -5.13 -11.41 10.95
N ASN A 82 -6.03 -10.63 11.58
CA ASN A 82 -6.43 -10.79 12.98
C ASN A 82 -7.97 -10.94 13.14
N GLY A 83 -8.66 -11.30 12.07
CA GLY A 83 -10.12 -11.54 12.07
C GLY A 83 -10.97 -10.29 11.81
N PHE A 84 -10.37 -9.11 11.57
CA PHE A 84 -11.12 -7.87 11.46
C PHE A 84 -11.24 -7.33 10.04
N THR A 85 -10.38 -7.74 9.09
CA THR A 85 -10.49 -7.27 7.71
C THR A 85 -11.85 -7.57 7.06
N PRO A 86 -12.45 -8.76 7.25
CA PRO A 86 -13.80 -9.00 6.73
C PRO A 86 -14.86 -8.05 7.30
N VAL A 87 -14.76 -7.69 8.58
CA VAL A 87 -15.66 -6.73 9.24
C VAL A 87 -15.48 -5.32 8.66
N ILE A 88 -14.22 -4.92 8.43
CA ILE A 88 -13.87 -3.64 7.79
C ILE A 88 -14.48 -3.59 6.39
N LEU A 89 -14.33 -4.63 5.58
CA LEU A 89 -14.91 -4.72 4.23
C LEU A 89 -16.44 -4.63 4.26
N ASP A 90 -17.11 -5.27 5.24
CA ASP A 90 -18.56 -5.14 5.41
C ASP A 90 -18.97 -3.69 5.66
N VAL A 91 -18.22 -2.96 6.49
CA VAL A 91 -18.46 -1.54 6.76
C VAL A 91 -18.22 -0.69 5.51
N LEU A 92 -17.11 -0.91 4.79
CA LEU A 92 -16.78 -0.18 3.57
C LEU A 92 -17.87 -0.34 2.51
N LYS A 93 -18.35 -1.58 2.30
CA LYS A 93 -19.45 -1.89 1.39
C LYS A 93 -20.75 -1.21 1.82
N LYS A 94 -21.13 -1.32 3.10
CA LYS A 94 -22.34 -0.72 3.67
C LYS A 94 -22.34 0.79 3.52
N THR A 95 -21.19 1.42 3.66
CA THR A 95 -21.05 2.88 3.62
C THR A 95 -20.67 3.43 2.24
N ASP A 96 -20.55 2.58 1.21
CA ASP A 96 -20.07 2.95 -0.13
C ASP A 96 -18.78 3.78 -0.04
N THR A 97 -17.75 3.18 0.56
CA THR A 97 -16.49 3.87 0.86
C THR A 97 -15.32 3.12 0.21
N PRO A 98 -14.62 3.72 -0.77
CA PRO A 98 -13.41 3.13 -1.34
C PRO A 98 -12.25 3.18 -0.35
N ALA A 99 -11.36 2.18 -0.44
CA ALA A 99 -10.15 2.14 0.36
C ALA A 99 -8.99 1.53 -0.45
N ALA A 100 -7.76 1.68 0.06
CA ALA A 100 -6.59 0.98 -0.46
C ALA A 100 -5.96 0.12 0.64
N PHE A 101 -5.55 -1.09 0.29
CA PHE A 101 -4.92 -2.05 1.19
C PHE A 101 -3.51 -2.33 0.70
N PHE A 102 -2.50 -1.92 1.45
CA PHE A 102 -1.10 -2.19 1.17
C PHE A 102 -0.72 -3.51 1.83
N VAL A 103 -0.58 -4.56 1.01
CA VAL A 103 -0.45 -5.94 1.48
C VAL A 103 0.99 -6.44 1.36
N THR A 104 1.42 -7.28 2.31
CA THR A 104 2.69 -8.00 2.25
C THR A 104 2.57 -9.34 1.52
N GLY A 105 3.71 -9.97 1.19
CA GLY A 105 3.73 -11.28 0.55
C GLY A 105 3.01 -12.38 1.33
N PRO A 106 3.24 -12.54 2.64
CA PRO A 106 2.51 -13.50 3.47
C PRO A 106 1.00 -13.25 3.50
N TYR A 107 0.57 -11.97 3.59
CA TYR A 107 -0.85 -11.62 3.57
C TYR A 107 -1.48 -11.99 2.22
N LEU A 108 -0.85 -11.60 1.11
CA LEU A 108 -1.33 -11.88 -0.24
C LEU A 108 -1.53 -13.38 -0.49
N LYS A 109 -0.62 -14.23 -0.01
CA LYS A 109 -0.69 -15.70 -0.14
C LYS A 109 -1.67 -16.34 0.83
N GLY A 110 -1.77 -15.80 2.04
CA GLY A 110 -2.52 -16.43 3.13
C GLY A 110 -3.99 -16.05 3.16
N GLN A 111 -4.39 -14.95 2.50
CA GLN A 111 -5.73 -14.38 2.61
C GLN A 111 -6.46 -14.29 1.27
N GLU A 112 -6.42 -15.38 0.50
CA GLU A 112 -6.93 -15.41 -0.89
C GLU A 112 -8.37 -14.89 -1.02
N GLU A 113 -9.28 -15.34 -0.17
CA GLU A 113 -10.70 -14.94 -0.22
C GLU A 113 -10.90 -13.46 0.15
N ILE A 114 -10.07 -12.93 1.07
CA ILE A 114 -10.12 -11.52 1.45
C ILE A 114 -9.59 -10.64 0.31
N ILE A 115 -8.47 -11.03 -0.31
CA ILE A 115 -7.90 -10.30 -1.46
C ILE A 115 -8.88 -10.27 -2.65
N LYS A 116 -9.48 -11.42 -2.99
CA LYS A 116 -10.51 -11.48 -4.04
C LYS A 116 -11.66 -10.53 -3.74
N ARG A 117 -12.14 -10.55 -2.50
CA ARG A 117 -13.22 -9.67 -2.05
C ARG A 117 -12.85 -8.19 -2.14
N MET A 118 -11.62 -7.81 -1.74
CA MET A 118 -11.13 -6.44 -1.89
C MET A 118 -11.19 -5.98 -3.36
N ILE A 119 -10.72 -6.83 -4.27
CA ILE A 119 -10.71 -6.53 -5.71
C ILE A 119 -12.14 -6.44 -6.27
N GLU A 120 -13.00 -7.40 -5.95
CA GLU A 120 -14.39 -7.45 -6.42
C GLU A 120 -15.25 -6.28 -5.90
N GLU A 121 -14.95 -5.78 -4.70
CA GLU A 121 -15.61 -4.62 -4.11
C GLU A 121 -14.97 -3.28 -4.55
N GLY A 122 -13.98 -3.33 -5.48
CA GLY A 122 -13.40 -2.13 -6.11
C GLY A 122 -12.37 -1.40 -5.26
N HIS A 123 -11.79 -2.07 -4.27
CA HIS A 123 -10.70 -1.51 -3.48
C HIS A 123 -9.35 -1.66 -4.20
N ILE A 124 -8.42 -0.78 -3.89
CA ILE A 124 -7.05 -0.82 -4.42
C ILE A 124 -6.21 -1.78 -3.59
N ILE A 125 -5.48 -2.67 -4.26
CA ILE A 125 -4.42 -3.46 -3.65
C ILE A 125 -3.09 -2.79 -3.97
N GLY A 126 -2.38 -2.37 -2.93
CA GLY A 126 -1.06 -1.74 -3.01
C GLY A 126 0.05 -2.68 -2.53
N ASN A 127 1.25 -2.42 -3.00
CA ASN A 127 2.45 -3.17 -2.64
C ASN A 127 3.03 -2.67 -1.31
N HIS A 128 3.18 -3.58 -0.33
CA HIS A 128 3.86 -3.33 0.94
C HIS A 128 5.10 -4.19 1.12
N THR A 129 5.73 -4.58 -0.01
CA THR A 129 6.87 -5.49 -0.15
C THR A 129 6.58 -6.95 0.24
N VAL A 130 7.43 -7.87 -0.21
CA VAL A 130 7.25 -9.30 0.12
C VAL A 130 7.44 -9.55 1.60
N ASN A 131 8.55 -9.08 2.18
CA ASN A 131 8.99 -9.46 3.52
C ASN A 131 8.96 -8.31 4.54
N HIS A 132 8.38 -7.16 4.18
CA HIS A 132 8.29 -5.98 5.05
C HIS A 132 9.66 -5.53 5.58
N LEU A 133 10.69 -5.53 4.71
CA LEU A 133 12.04 -5.11 5.08
C LEU A 133 12.16 -3.60 5.17
N ASN A 134 13.02 -3.10 6.07
CA ASN A 134 13.45 -1.70 6.06
C ASN A 134 14.27 -1.44 4.79
N LEU A 135 13.63 -0.88 3.76
CA LEU A 135 14.19 -0.79 2.40
C LEU A 135 15.49 0.04 2.32
N PRO A 136 15.63 1.20 2.99
CA PRO A 136 16.89 1.96 2.98
C PRO A 136 18.12 1.17 3.43
N LYS A 137 17.94 0.13 4.25
CA LYS A 137 19.03 -0.73 4.74
C LYS A 137 19.36 -1.88 3.79
N GLN A 138 18.65 -2.03 2.67
CA GLN A 138 18.83 -3.13 1.73
C GLN A 138 19.68 -2.70 0.53
N SER A 139 20.23 -3.71 -0.18
CA SER A 139 20.85 -3.47 -1.48
C SER A 139 19.80 -3.04 -2.52
N PRO A 140 20.16 -2.29 -3.56
CA PRO A 140 19.26 -1.94 -4.65
C PRO A 140 18.56 -3.14 -5.27
N GLU A 141 19.29 -4.23 -5.49
CA GLU A 141 18.76 -5.50 -6.01
C GLU A 141 17.70 -6.11 -5.06
N THR A 142 17.93 -6.07 -3.75
CA THR A 142 16.95 -6.56 -2.77
C THR A 142 15.70 -5.70 -2.80
N VAL A 143 15.82 -4.35 -2.86
CA VAL A 143 14.68 -3.44 -2.95
C VAL A 143 13.85 -3.72 -4.21
N GLU A 144 14.51 -3.84 -5.37
CA GLU A 144 13.85 -4.18 -6.62
C GLU A 144 13.10 -5.52 -6.53
N ASN A 145 13.75 -6.55 -6.00
CA ASN A 145 13.17 -7.89 -5.85
C ASN A 145 11.97 -7.89 -4.89
N GLU A 146 12.04 -7.17 -3.77
CA GLU A 146 10.92 -7.03 -2.80
C GLU A 146 9.67 -6.45 -3.46
N ILE A 147 9.83 -5.51 -4.37
CA ILE A 147 8.72 -4.85 -5.08
C ILE A 147 8.22 -5.74 -6.24
N VAL A 148 9.14 -6.17 -7.11
CA VAL A 148 8.79 -6.90 -8.33
C VAL A 148 8.18 -8.26 -8.01
N ALA A 149 8.74 -8.99 -7.04
CA ALA A 149 8.24 -10.31 -6.69
C ALA A 149 6.79 -10.25 -6.13
N LEU A 150 6.45 -9.22 -5.35
CA LEU A 150 5.08 -9.06 -4.87
C LEU A 150 4.11 -8.68 -6.00
N ASN A 151 4.52 -7.77 -6.89
CA ASN A 151 3.71 -7.41 -8.05
C ASN A 151 3.43 -8.62 -8.95
N THR A 152 4.48 -9.39 -9.27
CA THR A 152 4.37 -10.62 -10.08
C THR A 152 3.42 -11.62 -9.41
N MET A 153 3.59 -11.84 -8.11
CA MET A 153 2.73 -12.74 -7.34
C MET A 153 1.25 -12.32 -7.39
N CYS A 154 0.97 -11.01 -7.23
CA CYS A 154 -0.39 -10.50 -7.29
C CYS A 154 -1.01 -10.67 -8.70
N GLU A 155 -0.23 -10.39 -9.74
CA GLU A 155 -0.68 -10.54 -11.12
C GLU A 155 -0.92 -12.02 -11.49
N GLU A 156 -0.04 -12.93 -11.07
CA GLU A 156 -0.19 -14.37 -11.29
C GLU A 156 -1.38 -14.98 -10.54
N MET A 157 -1.61 -14.58 -9.28
CA MET A 157 -2.67 -15.15 -8.44
C MET A 157 -4.05 -14.57 -8.73
N TYR A 158 -4.11 -13.27 -9.05
CA TYR A 158 -5.38 -12.51 -9.08
C TYR A 158 -5.62 -11.77 -10.39
N GLY A 159 -4.65 -11.73 -11.32
CA GLY A 159 -4.75 -10.91 -12.54
C GLY A 159 -4.75 -9.40 -12.23
N TYR A 160 -4.34 -9.01 -11.01
CA TYR A 160 -4.38 -7.63 -10.54
C TYR A 160 -2.98 -7.00 -10.60
N LYS A 161 -2.86 -5.87 -11.29
CA LYS A 161 -1.61 -5.12 -11.41
C LYS A 161 -1.57 -4.01 -10.35
N MET A 162 -0.64 -4.12 -9.41
CA MET A 162 -0.39 -3.06 -8.44
C MET A 162 0.34 -1.88 -9.09
N THR A 163 -0.09 -0.66 -8.75
CA THR A 163 0.51 0.60 -9.22
C THR A 163 0.92 1.51 -8.07
N TYR A 164 0.43 1.23 -6.88
CA TYR A 164 0.74 1.95 -5.65
C TYR A 164 1.59 1.10 -4.73
N MET A 165 2.51 1.75 -4.01
CA MET A 165 3.23 1.11 -2.92
C MET A 165 3.33 2.01 -1.71
N ARG A 166 3.56 1.37 -0.56
CA ARG A 166 3.93 2.05 0.68
C ARG A 166 5.17 1.40 1.24
N PRO A 167 6.25 2.18 1.48
CA PRO A 167 7.46 1.63 2.11
C PRO A 167 7.17 1.11 3.51
N PRO A 168 7.67 -0.09 3.88
CA PRO A 168 7.56 -0.59 5.25
C PRO A 168 8.08 0.40 6.30
N GLU A 169 7.46 0.40 7.48
CA GLU A 169 7.83 1.26 8.61
C GLU A 169 7.74 2.78 8.32
N GLY A 170 7.31 3.17 7.11
CA GLY A 170 7.40 4.55 6.65
C GLY A 170 8.83 5.02 6.41
N GLU A 171 9.77 4.09 6.29
CA GLU A 171 11.19 4.40 6.03
C GLU A 171 11.46 4.51 4.53
N LEU A 172 12.02 5.63 4.13
CA LEU A 172 12.34 5.92 2.73
C LEU A 172 13.73 6.53 2.59
N SER A 173 14.33 6.37 1.41
CA SER A 173 15.54 7.07 1.00
C SER A 173 15.39 7.52 -0.45
N GLU A 174 16.27 8.42 -0.91
CA GLU A 174 16.26 8.84 -2.31
C GLU A 174 16.39 7.63 -3.26
N LYS A 175 17.29 6.71 -2.94
CA LYS A 175 17.51 5.48 -3.71
C LYS A 175 16.26 4.58 -3.77
N THR A 176 15.58 4.35 -2.65
CA THR A 176 14.40 3.48 -2.63
C THR A 176 13.21 4.09 -3.37
N LEU A 177 13.06 5.41 -3.33
CA LEU A 177 12.05 6.13 -4.10
C LEU A 177 12.34 6.10 -5.61
N ASP A 178 13.60 6.23 -6.01
CA ASP A 178 14.01 6.15 -7.41
C ASP A 178 13.77 4.74 -7.99
N ILE A 179 14.15 3.70 -7.24
CA ILE A 179 13.88 2.30 -7.64
C ILE A 179 12.39 2.07 -7.83
N SER A 180 11.57 2.39 -6.83
CA SER A 180 10.12 2.16 -6.91
C SER A 180 9.47 2.95 -8.04
N ASN A 181 9.86 4.22 -8.24
CA ASN A 181 9.37 5.04 -9.34
C ASN A 181 9.78 4.47 -10.71
N SER A 182 11.03 3.97 -10.85
CA SER A 182 11.51 3.33 -12.08
C SER A 182 10.75 2.06 -12.46
N LEU A 183 10.18 1.38 -11.45
CA LEU A 183 9.31 0.22 -11.59
C LEU A 183 7.83 0.60 -11.86
N GLY A 184 7.54 1.89 -12.00
CA GLY A 184 6.20 2.41 -12.24
C GLY A 184 5.30 2.44 -11.00
N MET A 185 5.89 2.33 -9.80
CA MET A 185 5.14 2.39 -8.55
C MET A 185 5.03 3.84 -8.05
N ARG A 186 3.83 4.25 -7.65
CA ARG A 186 3.60 5.51 -6.95
C ARG A 186 3.64 5.29 -5.45
N ASN A 187 4.56 5.95 -4.76
CA ASN A 187 4.68 5.84 -3.30
C ASN A 187 3.59 6.66 -2.61
N ILE A 188 2.81 6.02 -1.74
CA ILE A 188 1.75 6.68 -0.97
C ILE A 188 2.09 6.63 0.52
N MET A 189 2.42 7.79 1.06
CA MET A 189 2.57 8.00 2.50
C MET A 189 1.23 8.45 3.11
N TRP A 190 1.22 9.00 4.30
CA TRP A 190 0.02 9.42 5.00
C TRP A 190 0.17 10.82 5.61
N SER A 191 -0.93 11.50 5.77
CA SER A 191 -1.01 12.75 6.54
C SER A 191 -1.65 12.55 7.91
N PHE A 192 -2.25 11.37 8.13
CA PHE A 192 -2.76 10.97 9.44
C PHE A 192 -2.46 9.49 9.71
N ALA A 193 -1.96 9.19 10.89
CA ALA A 193 -1.86 7.87 11.49
C ALA A 193 -1.87 8.00 13.03
N TYR A 194 -2.18 6.90 13.72
CA TYR A 194 -1.99 6.79 15.16
C TYR A 194 -1.51 5.38 15.50
N LYS A 195 -1.06 5.15 16.74
CA LYS A 195 -0.58 3.82 17.16
C LYS A 195 -1.78 2.88 17.37
N ASP A 196 -2.14 2.10 16.37
CA ASP A 196 -3.29 1.19 16.34
C ASP A 196 -2.91 -0.29 16.11
N TRP A 197 -1.68 -0.56 15.70
CA TRP A 197 -1.18 -1.91 15.34
C TRP A 197 -0.89 -2.82 16.53
N ASP A 198 -0.81 -2.29 17.75
CA ASP A 198 -0.50 -3.07 18.95
C ASP A 198 -1.79 -3.76 19.44
N ILE A 199 -1.96 -5.02 19.04
CA ILE A 199 -3.15 -5.82 19.37
C ILE A 199 -3.33 -6.06 20.87
N ASN A 200 -2.27 -5.87 21.67
CA ASN A 200 -2.31 -6.01 23.14
C ASN A 200 -2.61 -4.67 23.84
N ALA A 201 -2.70 -3.56 23.11
CA ALA A 201 -2.91 -2.23 23.65
C ALA A 201 -4.20 -1.57 23.16
N GLN A 202 -5.18 -2.37 22.76
CA GLN A 202 -6.49 -1.89 22.29
C GLN A 202 -7.28 -1.28 23.45
N LYS A 203 -8.00 -0.17 23.18
CA LYS A 203 -8.67 0.67 24.19
C LYS A 203 -10.16 0.90 23.90
N GLY A 204 -10.67 0.27 22.84
CA GLY A 204 -12.06 0.32 22.42
C GLY A 204 -12.39 1.36 21.34
N ALA A 205 -13.57 1.22 20.75
CA ALA A 205 -14.03 2.01 19.62
C ALA A 205 -14.01 3.52 19.86
N ASP A 206 -14.36 3.97 21.08
CA ASP A 206 -14.33 5.41 21.39
C ASP A 206 -12.92 6.00 21.36
N TYR A 207 -11.92 5.21 21.75
CA TYR A 207 -10.52 5.64 21.64
C TYR A 207 -10.09 5.81 20.19
N ALA A 208 -10.40 4.84 19.32
CA ALA A 208 -10.14 4.95 17.88
C ALA A 208 -10.85 6.17 17.28
N TYR A 209 -12.13 6.33 17.56
CA TYR A 209 -12.91 7.47 17.09
C TYR A 209 -12.30 8.82 17.51
N GLN A 210 -11.96 8.98 18.78
CA GLN A 210 -11.33 10.20 19.29
C GLN A 210 -9.91 10.42 18.78
N SER A 211 -9.21 9.34 18.40
CA SER A 211 -7.88 9.42 17.80
C SER A 211 -7.91 9.89 16.35
N VAL A 212 -8.99 9.59 15.60
CA VAL A 212 -9.13 9.91 14.17
C VAL A 212 -9.85 11.23 13.94
N MET A 213 -11.08 11.35 14.43
CA MET A 213 -12.01 12.43 14.04
C MET A 213 -11.46 13.85 14.21
N PRO A 214 -10.78 14.21 15.34
CA PRO A 214 -10.27 15.57 15.53
C PRO A 214 -9.15 15.97 14.56
N TYR A 215 -8.55 15.02 13.84
CA TYR A 215 -7.40 15.22 12.97
C TYR A 215 -7.72 15.06 11.49
N LEU A 216 -8.99 14.82 11.14
CA LEU A 216 -9.40 14.85 9.74
C LEU A 216 -9.20 16.25 9.17
N HIS A 217 -8.72 16.33 7.94
CA HIS A 217 -8.45 17.58 7.22
C HIS A 217 -8.62 17.36 5.71
N ASN A 218 -8.73 18.44 4.97
CA ASN A 218 -8.88 18.40 3.51
C ASN A 218 -7.73 17.61 2.86
N GLY A 219 -8.07 16.68 1.99
CA GLY A 219 -7.10 15.87 1.26
C GLY A 219 -6.39 14.78 2.07
N CYS A 220 -6.86 14.49 3.30
CA CYS A 220 -6.19 13.57 4.23
C CYS A 220 -6.05 12.16 3.65
N VAL A 221 -4.82 11.66 3.60
CA VAL A 221 -4.52 10.22 3.46
C VAL A 221 -4.43 9.63 4.86
N ILE A 222 -5.38 8.76 5.17
CA ILE A 222 -5.54 8.13 6.49
C ILE A 222 -4.88 6.77 6.46
N LEU A 223 -3.89 6.54 7.33
CA LEU A 223 -3.33 5.21 7.58
C LEU A 223 -3.95 4.61 8.82
N LEU A 224 -4.54 3.43 8.66
CA LEU A 224 -4.99 2.52 9.72
C LEU A 224 -4.41 1.13 9.51
N HIS A 225 -4.52 0.26 10.53
CA HIS A 225 -4.18 -1.15 10.43
C HIS A 225 -5.41 -2.00 10.72
N ALA A 226 -5.72 -2.97 9.85
CA ALA A 226 -6.92 -3.80 10.02
C ALA A 226 -6.81 -4.83 11.14
N VAL A 227 -5.62 -5.05 11.69
CA VAL A 227 -5.43 -5.88 12.89
C VAL A 227 -6.05 -5.29 14.16
N SER A 228 -6.45 -4.00 14.13
CA SER A 228 -7.03 -3.28 15.27
C SER A 228 -8.52 -3.56 15.44
N SER A 229 -8.89 -4.18 16.56
CA SER A 229 -10.29 -4.33 16.96
C SER A 229 -10.99 -2.97 17.19
N ASP A 230 -10.22 -1.98 17.64
CA ASP A 230 -10.71 -0.63 17.91
C ASP A 230 -11.11 0.05 16.60
N ASN A 231 -10.26 -0.05 15.56
CA ASN A 231 -10.56 0.46 14.23
C ASN A 231 -11.78 -0.23 13.62
N ALA A 232 -11.82 -1.55 13.63
CA ALA A 232 -12.93 -2.31 13.08
C ALA A 232 -14.28 -1.92 13.73
N SER A 233 -14.26 -1.69 15.05
CA SER A 233 -15.46 -1.32 15.81
C SER A 233 -15.88 0.15 15.64
N ALA A 234 -14.93 1.04 15.33
CA ALA A 234 -15.18 2.47 15.20
C ALA A 234 -15.46 2.93 13.76
N LEU A 235 -15.04 2.15 12.77
CA LEU A 235 -14.93 2.57 11.37
C LEU A 235 -16.24 3.07 10.79
N GLU A 236 -17.36 2.37 11.03
CA GLU A 236 -18.68 2.80 10.51
C GLU A 236 -19.06 4.19 11.05
N ARG A 237 -18.85 4.42 12.34
CA ARG A 237 -19.13 5.71 12.97
C ARG A 237 -18.21 6.80 12.44
N ILE A 238 -16.91 6.51 12.29
CA ILE A 238 -15.93 7.45 11.73
C ILE A 238 -16.35 7.87 10.32
N ILE A 239 -16.70 6.92 9.45
CA ILE A 239 -17.11 7.21 8.08
C ILE A 239 -18.39 8.06 8.04
N ASN A 240 -19.42 7.67 8.78
CA ASN A 240 -20.70 8.37 8.78
C ASN A 240 -20.57 9.79 9.32
N ASP A 241 -19.83 9.98 10.41
CA ASP A 241 -19.66 11.30 11.02
C ASP A 241 -18.72 12.19 10.19
N ALA A 242 -17.73 11.63 9.49
CA ALA A 242 -16.93 12.38 8.52
C ALA A 242 -17.78 12.84 7.33
N LYS A 243 -18.64 11.96 6.78
CA LYS A 243 -19.59 12.32 5.72
C LYS A 243 -20.59 13.40 6.19
N ALA A 244 -21.07 13.32 7.42
CA ALA A 244 -21.95 14.33 8.03
C ALA A 244 -21.24 15.69 8.19
N GLN A 245 -19.91 15.72 8.35
CA GLN A 245 -19.10 16.95 8.33
C GLN A 245 -18.78 17.46 6.92
N GLY A 246 -19.31 16.79 5.87
CA GLY A 246 -19.14 17.17 4.47
C GLY A 246 -17.88 16.60 3.80
N TYR A 247 -17.20 15.65 4.43
CA TYR A 247 -16.11 14.92 3.76
C TYR A 247 -16.64 13.87 2.78
N THR A 248 -15.88 13.64 1.71
CA THR A 248 -16.12 12.56 0.74
C THR A 248 -14.93 11.62 0.74
N PHE A 249 -15.18 10.32 0.87
CA PHE A 249 -14.11 9.32 0.71
C PHE A 249 -13.89 9.04 -0.78
N LYS A 250 -12.64 9.06 -1.19
CA LYS A 250 -12.20 8.93 -2.58
C LYS A 250 -11.20 7.78 -2.74
N SER A 251 -11.16 7.21 -3.94
CA SER A 251 -10.10 6.27 -4.33
C SER A 251 -8.75 6.98 -4.45
N LEU A 252 -7.63 6.27 -4.19
CA LEU A 252 -6.29 6.80 -4.45
C LEU A 252 -6.06 7.20 -5.93
N ASP A 253 -6.86 6.68 -6.85
CA ASP A 253 -6.82 7.08 -8.27
C ASP A 253 -7.24 8.54 -8.47
N GLU A 254 -7.90 9.14 -7.49
CA GLU A 254 -8.34 10.55 -7.51
C GLU A 254 -7.41 11.49 -6.69
N LEU A 255 -6.34 10.94 -6.08
CA LEU A 255 -5.39 11.67 -5.24
C LEU A 255 -4.45 12.61 -6.05
#